data_9c4119fd97998ae1a98624155628f361
#
_entry.id   9c4119fd97998ae1a98624155628f361
#
_cell.length_a   1.000
_cell.length_b   1.000
_cell.length_c   1.000
_cell.angle_alpha   90.00
_cell.angle_beta   90.00
_cell.angle_gamma   90.00
#
_symmetry.space_group_name_H-M   'P 1'
#
loop_
_entity.id
_entity.type
_entity.pdbx_description
1 polymer ?
#
loop_
_entity_poly.entity_id
_entity_poly.type
_entity_poly.pdbx_seq_one_letter_code
_entity_poly.pdbx_strand_id
1 'polypeptide(L)'
;MNNLDDIITPTFNWLKEKNKVAIATVISTWGSAPRQVGGQMAINETGEIIGSVSGGCVENSVITEALDSLKDKKHRIKDYGITNDLAWEVGLACGGNLKILINPLEDDDKIIIKTKSMIQKRERVIIKADCTTGKREIISKLDQEQNKTSYLDHSENVFYHIIDPKPRLFIIGGVHLSQALSSLANICEYEVIIIDPRD
;
A
#
# COMPACT_ATOMS: atom_id res chain seq x y z
N MET A 1 -9.97 3.61 15.17
CA MET A 1 -10.34 3.87 13.76
C MET A 1 -9.29 3.19 12.92
N ASN A 2 -9.69 2.29 12.01
CA ASN A 2 -8.76 1.65 11.11
C ASN A 2 -8.22 2.70 10.15
N ASN A 3 -6.90 2.82 10.11
CA ASN A 3 -6.20 3.66 9.19
C ASN A 3 -6.46 3.13 7.76
N LEU A 4 -7.08 3.93 6.90
CA LEU A 4 -7.48 3.50 5.55
C LEU A 4 -6.29 3.02 4.67
N ASP A 5 -5.07 3.43 5.03
CA ASP A 5 -3.84 3.05 4.32
C ASP A 5 -3.01 1.98 5.05
N ASP A 6 -3.37 1.58 6.27
CA ASP A 6 -2.70 0.46 6.94
C ASP A 6 -3.27 -0.87 6.46
N ILE A 7 -2.69 -1.40 5.41
CA ILE A 7 -3.03 -2.74 4.93
C ILE A 7 -2.21 -3.85 5.62
N ILE A 8 -1.07 -3.50 6.23
CA ILE A 8 -0.11 -4.49 6.74
C ILE A 8 -0.67 -5.24 7.94
N THR A 9 -1.27 -4.52 8.90
CA THR A 9 -1.84 -5.17 10.09
C THR A 9 -3.01 -6.10 9.76
N PRO A 10 -4.01 -5.69 8.95
CA PRO A 10 -5.08 -6.60 8.53
C PRO A 10 -4.58 -7.77 7.69
N THR A 11 -3.65 -7.55 6.74
CA THR A 11 -3.04 -8.62 5.94
C THR A 11 -2.37 -9.66 6.83
N PHE A 12 -1.58 -9.22 7.82
CA PHE A 12 -0.96 -10.11 8.78
C PHE A 12 -1.99 -10.93 9.58
N ASN A 13 -3.12 -10.33 9.96
CA ASN A 13 -4.18 -11.04 10.68
C ASN A 13 -4.83 -12.10 9.79
N TRP A 14 -5.16 -11.77 8.53
CA TRP A 14 -5.67 -12.74 7.56
C TRP A 14 -4.72 -13.93 7.36
N LEU A 15 -3.41 -13.69 7.21
CA LEU A 15 -2.43 -14.77 7.11
C LEU A 15 -2.37 -15.63 8.37
N LYS A 16 -2.49 -15.04 9.57
CA LYS A 16 -2.59 -15.81 10.83
C LYS A 16 -3.84 -16.69 10.91
N GLU A 17 -4.94 -16.23 10.34
CA GLU A 17 -6.19 -16.97 10.22
C GLU A 17 -6.17 -18.01 9.08
N LYS A 18 -5.02 -18.18 8.42
CA LYS A 18 -4.80 -19.10 7.28
C LYS A 18 -5.56 -18.73 6.01
N ASN A 19 -5.98 -17.46 5.87
CA ASN A 19 -6.50 -16.97 4.61
C ASN A 19 -5.36 -16.82 3.59
N LYS A 20 -5.63 -17.12 2.32
CA LYS A 20 -4.74 -16.78 1.22
C LYS A 20 -4.94 -15.31 0.88
N VAL A 21 -3.85 -14.58 0.72
CA VAL A 21 -3.89 -13.14 0.49
C VAL A 21 -3.01 -12.76 -0.70
N ALA A 22 -3.47 -11.84 -1.52
CA ALA A 22 -2.66 -11.14 -2.51
C ALA A 22 -2.60 -9.65 -2.16
N ILE A 23 -1.47 -9.00 -2.47
CA ILE A 23 -1.32 -7.54 -2.39
C ILE A 23 -1.19 -6.98 -3.79
N ALA A 24 -2.05 -6.03 -4.13
CA ALA A 24 -1.97 -5.18 -5.30
C ALA A 24 -1.30 -3.86 -4.90
N THR A 25 -0.26 -3.45 -5.63
CA THR A 25 0.51 -2.23 -5.36
C THR A 25 0.58 -1.38 -6.63
N VAL A 26 0.27 -0.10 -6.52
CA VAL A 26 0.47 0.89 -7.59
C VAL A 26 1.97 1.13 -7.74
N ILE A 27 2.56 0.68 -8.85
CA ILE A 27 4.00 0.81 -9.11
C ILE A 27 4.36 1.96 -10.05
N SER A 28 3.40 2.44 -10.83
CA SER A 28 3.56 3.62 -11.69
C SER A 28 2.21 4.29 -11.94
N THR A 29 2.23 5.63 -12.06
CA THR A 29 1.06 6.42 -12.40
C THR A 29 1.41 7.50 -13.43
N TRP A 30 0.45 7.88 -14.26
CA TRP A 30 0.56 9.03 -15.15
C TRP A 30 -0.78 9.77 -15.25
N GLY A 31 -0.73 11.09 -15.32
CA GLY A 31 -1.94 11.92 -15.38
C GLY A 31 -2.65 12.05 -14.03
N SER A 32 -3.96 12.22 -14.06
CA SER A 32 -4.79 12.43 -12.85
C SER A 32 -5.14 11.09 -12.17
N ALA A 33 -4.14 10.40 -11.65
CA ALA A 33 -4.37 9.17 -10.90
C ALA A 33 -4.85 9.48 -9.47
N PRO A 34 -5.93 8.86 -8.99
CA PRO A 34 -6.48 9.14 -7.64
C PRO A 34 -5.62 8.57 -6.52
N ARG A 35 -4.78 7.57 -6.80
CA ARG A 35 -3.82 6.99 -5.84
C ARG A 35 -2.41 7.16 -6.34
N GLN A 36 -1.51 7.50 -5.43
CA GLN A 36 -0.08 7.67 -5.73
C GLN A 36 0.64 6.33 -5.82
N VAL A 37 1.84 6.35 -6.39
CA VAL A 37 2.78 5.23 -6.39
C VAL A 37 3.04 4.78 -4.95
N GLY A 38 2.95 3.47 -4.71
CA GLY A 38 3.01 2.87 -3.37
C GLY A 38 1.63 2.64 -2.74
N GLY A 39 0.53 3.16 -3.33
CA GLY A 39 -0.83 2.83 -2.88
C GLY A 39 -1.09 1.33 -2.98
N GLN A 40 -1.71 0.74 -1.96
CA GLN A 40 -1.90 -0.71 -1.87
C GLN A 40 -3.32 -1.11 -1.55
N MET A 41 -3.67 -2.32 -1.99
CA MET A 41 -4.89 -3.03 -1.64
C MET A 41 -4.55 -4.49 -1.36
N ALA A 42 -4.98 -5.01 -0.20
CA ALA A 42 -4.93 -6.43 0.11
C ALA A 42 -6.26 -7.09 -0.26
N ILE A 43 -6.19 -8.29 -0.82
CA ILE A 43 -7.34 -9.08 -1.27
C ILE A 43 -7.19 -10.51 -0.72
N ASN A 44 -8.20 -11.03 -0.01
CA ASN A 44 -8.20 -12.41 0.43
C ASN A 44 -8.88 -13.35 -0.58
N GLU A 45 -8.86 -14.66 -0.35
CA GLU A 45 -9.46 -15.67 -1.24
C GLU A 45 -10.97 -15.59 -1.36
N THR A 46 -11.66 -14.89 -0.45
CA THR A 46 -13.11 -14.66 -0.54
C THR A 46 -13.47 -13.41 -1.35
N GLY A 47 -12.46 -12.61 -1.73
CA GLY A 47 -12.64 -11.36 -2.44
C GLY A 47 -12.89 -10.15 -1.51
N GLU A 48 -12.71 -10.30 -0.20
CA GLU A 48 -12.68 -9.16 0.71
C GLU A 48 -11.44 -8.32 0.46
N ILE A 49 -11.59 -7.00 0.57
CA ILE A 49 -10.54 -6.04 0.29
C ILE A 49 -10.27 -5.10 1.46
N ILE A 50 -9.01 -4.68 1.59
CA ILE A 50 -8.58 -3.60 2.50
C ILE A 50 -7.63 -2.69 1.73
N GLY A 51 -7.83 -1.38 1.83
CA GLY A 51 -7.10 -0.39 1.04
C GLY A 51 -7.71 -0.16 -0.33
N SER A 52 -6.99 0.53 -1.21
CA SER A 52 -7.43 0.85 -2.57
C SER A 52 -6.25 1.20 -3.47
N VAL A 53 -6.37 0.94 -4.76
CA VAL A 53 -5.37 1.26 -5.78
C VAL A 53 -5.81 2.34 -6.76
N SER A 54 -7.13 2.63 -6.84
CA SER A 54 -7.67 3.61 -7.81
C SER A 54 -8.77 4.50 -7.26
N GLY A 55 -9.28 4.19 -6.06
CA GLY A 55 -10.45 4.90 -5.50
C GLY A 55 -11.78 4.45 -6.09
N GLY A 56 -11.88 3.23 -6.62
CA GLY A 56 -13.11 2.59 -7.08
C GLY A 56 -13.18 2.28 -8.59
N CYS A 57 -12.23 2.79 -9.38
CA CYS A 57 -12.32 2.66 -10.85
C CYS A 57 -11.95 1.25 -11.36
N VAL A 58 -10.85 0.68 -10.86
CA VAL A 58 -10.31 -0.60 -11.38
C VAL A 58 -10.32 -1.72 -10.35
N GLU A 59 -10.81 -1.49 -9.14
CA GLU A 59 -10.78 -2.45 -8.05
C GLU A 59 -11.37 -3.81 -8.41
N ASN A 60 -12.51 -3.86 -9.09
CA ASN A 60 -13.14 -5.12 -9.51
C ASN A 60 -12.24 -5.94 -10.44
N SER A 61 -11.57 -5.29 -11.38
CA SER A 61 -10.62 -5.96 -12.27
C SER A 61 -9.39 -6.46 -11.48
N VAL A 62 -8.88 -5.64 -10.56
CA VAL A 62 -7.74 -6.01 -9.70
C VAL A 62 -8.10 -7.19 -8.79
N ILE A 63 -9.31 -7.23 -8.23
CA ILE A 63 -9.80 -8.36 -7.42
C ILE A 63 -9.80 -9.64 -8.25
N THR A 64 -10.34 -9.61 -9.47
CA THR A 64 -10.35 -10.78 -10.36
C THR A 64 -8.94 -11.30 -10.63
N GLU A 65 -8.01 -10.42 -10.99
CA GLU A 65 -6.61 -10.77 -11.22
C GLU A 65 -5.89 -11.28 -9.96
N ALA A 66 -6.23 -10.72 -8.79
CA ALA A 66 -5.70 -11.17 -7.52
C ALA A 66 -6.20 -12.58 -7.16
N LEU A 67 -7.49 -12.86 -7.34
CA LEU A 67 -8.05 -14.20 -7.11
C LEU A 67 -7.43 -15.25 -8.03
N ASP A 68 -7.18 -14.91 -9.29
CA ASP A 68 -6.48 -15.82 -10.21
C ASP A 68 -5.00 -15.96 -9.85
N SER A 69 -4.36 -14.88 -9.35
CA SER A 69 -2.99 -14.92 -8.81
C SER A 69 -2.88 -15.86 -7.60
N LEU A 70 -3.89 -15.89 -6.74
CA LEU A 70 -3.94 -16.82 -5.60
C LEU A 70 -4.11 -18.29 -6.02
N LYS A 71 -4.81 -18.56 -7.14
CA LYS A 71 -5.00 -19.92 -7.66
C LYS A 71 -3.72 -20.49 -8.26
N ASP A 72 -3.05 -19.72 -9.12
CA ASP A 72 -1.87 -20.19 -9.86
C ASP A 72 -0.53 -19.82 -9.21
N LYS A 73 -0.57 -19.05 -8.12
CA LYS A 73 0.58 -18.58 -7.35
C LYS A 73 1.57 -17.74 -8.18
N LYS A 74 1.09 -17.05 -9.20
CA LYS A 74 1.91 -16.19 -10.05
C LYS A 74 1.63 -14.72 -9.78
N HIS A 75 2.67 -13.91 -9.70
CA HIS A 75 2.53 -12.46 -9.72
C HIS A 75 2.01 -11.99 -11.07
N ARG A 76 1.41 -10.83 -11.10
CA ARG A 76 0.89 -10.17 -12.30
C ARG A 76 1.24 -8.70 -12.31
N ILE A 77 1.45 -8.17 -13.51
CA ILE A 77 1.50 -6.73 -13.73
C ILE A 77 0.38 -6.38 -14.69
N LYS A 78 -0.43 -5.40 -14.33
CA LYS A 78 -1.55 -4.91 -15.11
C LYS A 78 -1.42 -3.41 -15.34
N ASP A 79 -1.63 -3.02 -16.59
CA ASP A 79 -1.70 -1.62 -17.00
C ASP A 79 -3.17 -1.26 -17.21
N TYR A 80 -3.60 -0.18 -16.53
CA TYR A 80 -4.95 0.40 -16.65
C TYR A 80 -4.83 1.82 -17.17
N GLY A 81 -5.45 2.14 -18.30
CA GLY A 81 -5.39 3.46 -18.92
C GLY A 81 -6.19 3.60 -20.21
N ILE A 82 -6.13 4.76 -20.84
CA ILE A 82 -7.03 5.20 -21.92
C ILE A 82 -6.79 4.48 -23.28
N THR A 83 -5.74 3.67 -23.44
CA THR A 83 -5.24 3.28 -24.77
C THR A 83 -5.76 1.97 -25.36
N ASN A 84 -6.70 1.26 -24.72
CA ASN A 84 -7.29 0.05 -25.30
C ASN A 84 -8.78 0.25 -25.58
N ASP A 85 -9.26 -0.20 -26.75
CA ASP A 85 -10.67 -0.17 -27.17
C ASP A 85 -11.64 -0.89 -26.20
N LEU A 86 -11.12 -1.70 -25.29
CA LEU A 86 -11.80 -2.27 -24.11
C LEU A 86 -11.84 -1.33 -22.89
N ALA A 87 -11.21 -0.15 -22.97
CA ALA A 87 -11.09 0.81 -21.86
C ALA A 87 -12.41 1.46 -21.44
N TRP A 88 -13.46 1.33 -22.24
CA TRP A 88 -14.81 1.79 -21.87
C TRP A 88 -15.46 0.92 -20.78
N GLU A 89 -15.02 -0.34 -20.61
CA GLU A 89 -15.53 -1.23 -19.56
C GLU A 89 -14.74 -1.13 -18.25
N VAL A 90 -13.45 -0.69 -18.29
CA VAL A 90 -12.56 -0.62 -17.11
C VAL A 90 -11.72 0.68 -17.12
N GLY A 91 -12.20 1.73 -17.77
CA GLY A 91 -11.48 3.00 -17.91
C GLY A 91 -11.43 3.80 -16.61
N LEU A 92 -10.27 4.40 -16.34
CA LEU A 92 -10.14 5.43 -15.30
C LEU A 92 -10.92 6.67 -15.76
N ALA A 93 -12.05 6.94 -15.13
CA ALA A 93 -12.89 8.11 -15.42
C ALA A 93 -12.12 9.44 -15.31
N CYS A 94 -10.98 9.46 -14.62
CA CYS A 94 -10.09 10.62 -14.44
C CYS A 94 -9.05 10.79 -15.57
N GLY A 95 -8.98 9.87 -16.55
CA GLY A 95 -8.04 9.97 -17.68
C GLY A 95 -6.58 9.68 -17.35
N GLY A 96 -6.28 9.11 -16.18
CA GLY A 96 -4.93 8.70 -15.79
C GLY A 96 -4.59 7.28 -16.23
N ASN A 97 -3.31 6.91 -16.08
CA ASN A 97 -2.84 5.54 -16.26
C ASN A 97 -2.29 5.01 -14.93
N LEU A 98 -2.57 3.75 -14.65
CA LEU A 98 -2.07 3.02 -13.48
C LEU A 98 -1.38 1.74 -13.92
N LYS A 99 -0.19 1.49 -13.38
CA LYS A 99 0.46 0.17 -13.45
C LYS A 99 0.43 -0.45 -12.08
N ILE A 100 -0.12 -1.66 -11.98
CA ILE A 100 -0.35 -2.35 -10.71
C ILE A 100 0.40 -3.68 -10.74
N LEU A 101 1.22 -3.91 -9.71
CA LEU A 101 1.85 -5.19 -9.41
C LEU A 101 0.99 -5.94 -8.40
N ILE A 102 0.60 -7.17 -8.72
CA ILE A 102 -0.20 -8.06 -7.88
C ILE A 102 0.69 -9.24 -7.48
N ASN A 103 0.93 -9.39 -6.18
CA ASN A 103 1.73 -10.46 -5.62
C ASN A 103 0.86 -11.36 -4.72
N PRO A 104 0.74 -12.67 -5.00
CA PRO A 104 0.22 -13.61 -4.02
C PRO A 104 1.23 -13.75 -2.89
N LEU A 105 0.76 -13.83 -1.66
CA LEU A 105 1.58 -13.99 -0.47
C LEU A 105 1.73 -15.47 -0.12
N GLU A 106 2.84 -15.81 0.53
CA GLU A 106 3.03 -17.12 1.16
C GLU A 106 2.27 -17.18 2.50
N ASP A 107 1.89 -18.37 2.95
CA ASP A 107 1.13 -18.57 4.19
C ASP A 107 1.84 -17.97 5.43
N ASP A 108 3.17 -18.00 5.45
CA ASP A 108 4.03 -17.39 6.48
C ASP A 108 4.94 -16.32 5.85
N ASP A 109 4.33 -15.34 5.17
CA ASP A 109 5.08 -14.31 4.42
C ASP A 109 5.99 -13.51 5.34
N LYS A 110 7.29 -13.79 5.26
CA LYS A 110 8.34 -13.19 6.10
C LYS A 110 8.45 -11.68 5.90
N ILE A 111 8.08 -11.18 4.72
CA ILE A 111 8.13 -9.76 4.41
C ILE A 111 7.04 -9.03 5.17
N ILE A 112 5.80 -9.54 5.17
CA ILE A 112 4.69 -8.96 5.92
C ILE A 112 4.97 -8.98 7.43
N ILE A 113 5.45 -10.13 7.95
CA ILE A 113 5.80 -10.27 9.37
C ILE A 113 6.87 -9.25 9.78
N LYS A 114 7.95 -9.15 8.99
CA LYS A 114 9.06 -8.22 9.27
C LYS A 114 8.63 -6.77 9.10
N THR A 115 7.87 -6.44 8.05
CA THR A 115 7.33 -5.10 7.81
C THR A 115 6.49 -4.63 8.99
N LYS A 116 5.56 -5.47 9.48
CA LYS A 116 4.76 -5.15 10.67
C LYS A 116 5.62 -4.86 11.89
N SER A 117 6.62 -5.69 12.15
CA SER A 117 7.54 -5.49 13.28
C SER A 117 8.33 -4.18 13.16
N MET A 118 8.81 -3.83 11.97
CA MET A 118 9.56 -2.59 11.73
C MET A 118 8.65 -1.36 11.88
N ILE A 119 7.42 -1.40 11.34
CA ILE A 119 6.43 -0.32 11.51
C ILE A 119 6.14 -0.08 13.01
N GLN A 120 5.97 -1.14 13.80
CA GLN A 120 5.76 -1.02 15.26
C GLN A 120 6.94 -0.37 15.98
N LYS A 121 8.16 -0.61 15.50
CA LYS A 121 9.39 0.04 16.01
C LYS A 121 9.63 1.44 15.42
N ARG A 122 8.75 1.90 14.54
CA ARG A 122 8.88 3.16 13.80
C ARG A 122 10.14 3.22 12.93
N GLU A 123 10.52 2.09 12.39
CA GLU A 123 11.62 1.99 11.44
C GLU A 123 11.09 2.17 10.02
N ARG A 124 11.87 2.84 9.15
CA ARG A 124 11.59 2.89 7.72
C ARG A 124 11.72 1.50 7.13
N VAL A 125 10.77 1.10 6.29
CA VAL A 125 10.80 -0.16 5.55
C VAL A 125 11.00 0.13 4.07
N ILE A 126 11.92 -0.59 3.44
CA ILE A 126 12.12 -0.54 1.99
C ILE A 126 11.96 -1.96 1.46
N ILE A 127 10.90 -2.18 0.68
CA ILE A 127 10.66 -3.46 0.02
C ILE A 127 11.06 -3.31 -1.44
N LYS A 128 12.05 -4.08 -1.86
CA LYS A 128 12.45 -4.23 -3.25
C LYS A 128 11.63 -5.36 -3.87
N ALA A 129 10.93 -5.09 -4.96
CA ALA A 129 10.12 -6.05 -5.70
C ALA A 129 10.58 -6.11 -7.16
N ASP A 130 11.10 -7.26 -7.56
CA ASP A 130 11.45 -7.55 -8.95
C ASP A 130 10.15 -7.78 -9.74
N CYS A 131 9.86 -6.90 -10.67
CA CYS A 131 8.65 -6.92 -11.48
C CYS A 131 8.64 -8.07 -12.51
N THR A 132 9.79 -8.66 -12.82
CA THR A 132 9.90 -9.79 -13.76
C THR A 132 9.58 -11.12 -13.08
N THR A 133 10.10 -11.31 -11.86
CA THR A 133 9.99 -12.58 -11.13
C THR A 133 8.93 -12.57 -10.04
N GLY A 134 8.45 -11.39 -9.62
CA GLY A 134 7.57 -11.21 -8.47
C GLY A 134 8.26 -11.37 -7.11
N LYS A 135 9.59 -11.62 -7.10
CA LYS A 135 10.36 -11.79 -5.87
C LYS A 135 10.44 -10.48 -5.09
N ARG A 136 10.25 -10.56 -3.77
CA ARG A 136 10.31 -9.41 -2.87
C ARG A 136 11.38 -9.64 -1.79
N GLU A 137 12.01 -8.56 -1.36
CA GLU A 137 12.95 -8.56 -0.25
C GLU A 137 12.94 -7.23 0.50
N ILE A 138 13.24 -7.24 1.80
CA ILE A 138 13.44 -6.02 2.58
C ILE A 138 14.92 -5.68 2.56
N ILE A 139 15.24 -4.48 2.08
CA ILE A 139 16.60 -3.96 2.03
C ILE A 139 16.81 -2.85 3.08
N SER A 140 18.05 -2.65 3.51
CA SER A 140 18.39 -1.68 4.56
C SER A 140 18.63 -0.26 4.05
N LYS A 141 19.04 -0.12 2.79
CA LYS A 141 19.37 1.16 2.14
C LYS A 141 19.05 1.11 0.66
N LEU A 142 18.81 2.28 0.09
CA LEU A 142 18.77 2.50 -1.37
C LEU A 142 20.16 2.89 -1.85
N ASP A 143 20.54 2.47 -3.05
CA ASP A 143 21.80 2.88 -3.68
C ASP A 143 21.83 4.38 -3.99
N GLN A 144 20.66 4.99 -4.17
CA GLN A 144 20.49 6.43 -4.34
C GLN A 144 19.73 7.02 -3.15
N GLU A 145 20.43 7.72 -2.25
CA GLU A 145 19.84 8.35 -1.04
C GLU A 145 18.81 9.46 -1.34
N GLN A 146 18.66 9.87 -2.61
CA GLN A 146 17.77 10.96 -3.03
C GLN A 146 16.29 10.55 -3.11
N ASN A 147 15.97 9.28 -3.21
CA ASN A 147 14.59 8.82 -3.34
C ASN A 147 13.90 8.71 -1.97
N LYS A 148 13.00 9.64 -1.70
CA LYS A 148 12.21 9.70 -0.45
C LYS A 148 10.86 9.00 -0.56
N THR A 149 10.38 8.68 -1.76
CA THR A 149 9.07 8.09 -2.04
C THR A 149 9.22 6.81 -2.85
N SER A 150 8.21 5.96 -2.81
CA SER A 150 8.15 4.74 -3.63
C SER A 150 8.30 5.05 -5.12
N TYR A 151 9.02 4.22 -5.85
CA TYR A 151 9.28 4.41 -7.28
C TYR A 151 9.56 3.11 -8.03
N LEU A 152 9.31 3.11 -9.33
CA LEU A 152 9.67 2.04 -10.25
C LEU A 152 10.98 2.43 -10.96
N ASP A 153 12.02 1.62 -10.81
CA ASP A 153 13.21 1.70 -11.65
C ASP A 153 12.92 0.96 -12.97
N HIS A 154 12.76 1.76 -14.03
CA HIS A 154 12.47 1.23 -15.36
C HIS A 154 13.66 0.49 -16.00
N SER A 155 14.89 0.82 -15.61
CA SER A 155 16.09 0.21 -16.18
C SER A 155 16.30 -1.21 -15.67
N GLU A 156 16.01 -1.44 -14.40
CA GLU A 156 16.12 -2.75 -13.76
C GLU A 156 14.79 -3.51 -13.71
N ASN A 157 13.67 -2.85 -14.05
CA ASN A 157 12.30 -3.37 -13.85
C ASN A 157 12.04 -3.77 -12.40
N VAL A 158 12.46 -2.93 -11.46
CA VAL A 158 12.37 -3.15 -10.01
C VAL A 158 11.57 -2.04 -9.37
N PHE A 159 10.61 -2.42 -8.54
CA PHE A 159 9.84 -1.48 -7.74
C PHE A 159 10.39 -1.39 -6.32
N TYR A 160 10.63 -0.17 -5.85
CA TYR A 160 11.03 0.13 -4.48
C TYR A 160 9.85 0.74 -3.73
N HIS A 161 9.28 -0.04 -2.81
CA HIS A 161 8.20 0.42 -1.94
C HIS A 161 8.78 0.94 -0.63
N ILE A 162 8.63 2.23 -0.39
CA ILE A 162 9.15 2.92 0.80
C ILE A 162 7.97 3.21 1.73
N ILE A 163 8.04 2.68 2.94
CA ILE A 163 7.06 2.88 4.00
C ILE A 163 7.76 3.61 5.14
N ASP A 164 7.43 4.88 5.30
CA ASP A 164 7.93 5.70 6.41
C ASP A 164 7.00 5.62 7.63
N PRO A 165 7.56 5.76 8.85
CA PRO A 165 6.74 5.93 10.04
C PRO A 165 5.91 7.22 9.93
N LYS A 166 4.66 7.17 10.40
CA LYS A 166 3.82 8.37 10.44
C LYS A 166 4.50 9.51 11.19
N PRO A 167 4.42 10.75 10.69
CA PRO A 167 4.91 11.90 11.41
C PRO A 167 4.18 12.05 12.73
N ARG A 168 4.87 12.52 13.79
CA ARG A 168 4.28 12.78 15.09
C ARG A 168 3.91 14.24 15.24
N LEU A 169 2.71 14.48 15.77
CA LEU A 169 2.27 15.79 16.23
C LEU A 169 2.19 15.78 17.76
N PHE A 170 3.02 16.58 18.42
CA PHE A 170 2.95 16.81 19.85
C PHE A 170 2.07 18.02 20.12
N ILE A 171 0.99 17.84 20.90
CA ILE A 171 0.09 18.90 21.33
C ILE A 171 0.32 19.09 22.83
N ILE A 172 0.76 20.29 23.21
CA ILE A 172 0.97 20.62 24.63
C ILE A 172 -0.26 21.38 25.13
N GLY A 173 -1.00 20.76 26.06
CA GLY A 173 -2.26 21.21 26.60
C GLY A 173 -3.47 20.42 26.11
N GLY A 174 -4.16 19.72 27.02
CA GLY A 174 -5.33 18.85 26.77
C GLY A 174 -6.66 19.59 26.85
N VAL A 175 -6.78 20.78 26.21
CA VAL A 175 -8.01 21.58 26.21
C VAL A 175 -8.90 21.26 25.00
N HIS A 176 -10.14 21.82 24.96
CA HIS A 176 -11.11 21.51 23.92
C HIS A 176 -10.56 21.71 22.48
N LEU A 177 -9.66 22.66 22.27
CA LEU A 177 -9.03 22.89 20.96
C LEU A 177 -8.16 21.69 20.54
N SER A 178 -7.46 21.04 21.47
CA SER A 178 -6.64 19.87 21.18
C SER A 178 -7.46 18.66 20.76
N GLN A 179 -8.75 18.56 21.16
CA GLN A 179 -9.66 17.49 20.71
C GLN A 179 -9.95 17.62 19.20
N ALA A 180 -10.30 18.82 18.74
CA ALA A 180 -10.55 19.08 17.32
C ALA A 180 -9.26 18.89 16.50
N LEU A 181 -8.14 19.46 16.98
CA LEU A 181 -6.85 19.35 16.31
C LEU A 181 -6.37 17.91 16.19
N SER A 182 -6.51 17.10 17.25
CA SER A 182 -6.12 15.69 17.21
C SER A 182 -6.94 14.88 16.20
N SER A 183 -8.25 15.17 16.10
CA SER A 183 -9.13 14.54 15.12
C SER A 183 -8.69 14.86 13.68
N LEU A 184 -8.43 16.13 13.39
CA LEU A 184 -7.95 16.59 12.08
C LEU A 184 -6.56 16.01 11.76
N ALA A 185 -5.65 16.03 12.72
CA ALA A 185 -4.30 15.49 12.54
C ALA A 185 -4.32 13.98 12.27
N ASN A 186 -5.19 13.21 12.92
CA ASN A 186 -5.39 11.80 12.63
C ASN A 186 -5.93 11.57 11.22
N ILE A 187 -6.82 12.42 10.72
CA ILE A 187 -7.29 12.36 9.32
C ILE A 187 -6.13 12.65 8.36
N CYS A 188 -5.22 13.57 8.73
CA CYS A 188 -4.00 13.88 7.98
C CYS A 188 -2.86 12.89 8.22
N GLU A 189 -3.13 11.72 8.79
CA GLU A 189 -2.17 10.63 8.98
C GLU A 189 -1.04 10.91 10.00
N TYR A 190 -1.19 11.90 10.89
CA TYR A 190 -0.25 12.10 12.00
C TYR A 190 -0.55 11.14 13.16
N GLU A 191 0.50 10.65 13.80
CA GLU A 191 0.42 10.07 15.14
C GLU A 191 0.39 11.21 16.15
N VAL A 192 -0.76 11.38 16.84
CA VAL A 192 -0.95 12.49 17.77
C VAL A 192 -0.60 12.08 19.18
N ILE A 193 0.23 12.88 19.84
CA ILE A 193 0.61 12.74 21.26
C ILE A 193 0.20 14.03 21.98
N ILE A 194 -0.76 13.90 22.91
CA ILE A 194 -1.19 15.02 23.75
C ILE A 194 -0.44 14.93 25.09
N ILE A 195 0.17 16.04 25.49
CA ILE A 195 0.88 16.20 26.75
C ILE A 195 0.19 17.27 27.55
N ASP A 196 -0.38 16.91 28.70
CA ASP A 196 -0.98 17.84 29.64
C ASP A 196 -0.41 17.64 31.04
N PRO A 197 0.14 18.67 31.69
CA PRO A 197 0.68 18.56 33.04
C PRO A 197 -0.38 18.59 34.14
N ARG A 198 -1.66 18.76 33.82
CA ARG A 198 -2.77 18.78 34.80
C ARG A 198 -3.30 17.36 34.99
N ASP A 199 -3.54 17.03 36.26
CA ASP A 199 -4.19 15.79 36.69
C ASP A 199 -5.69 15.80 36.43
#